data_55dc2ed47601fba889b4994527cf0df1
#
_entry.id   55dc2ed47601fba889b4994527cf0df1
#
_cell.length_a   1.000
_cell.length_b   1.000
_cell.length_c   1.000
_cell.angle_alpha   90.00
_cell.angle_beta   90.00
_cell.angle_gamma   90.00
#
_symmetry.space_group_name_H-M   'P 1'
#
loop_
_entity.id
_entity.type
_entity.pdbx_description
1 polymer ?
#
loop_
_entity_poly.entity_id
_entity_poly.type
_entity_poly.pdbx_seq_one_letter_code
_entity_poly.pdbx_strand_id
1 'polypeptide(L)'
;MIKKNPLFYSFVILILVDVIGTVFGQPKEYWTSGYKVFHEALPIFPLLQIHPLLFILVCLSIWLPFTYWLVLRIKKPINLWAAMALIIGHGYNSVFWFRVSLFQAGVFTGRDQLSMALSLVPMTVYVLFVSWVAFKSIQVYFIE
;
A
#
# COMPACT_ATOMS: atom_id res chain seq x y z
N MET A 1 6.03 -25.97 10.24
CA MET A 1 4.93 -25.02 10.51
C MET A 1 5.49 -23.60 10.43
N ILE A 2 5.01 -22.78 9.50
CA ILE A 2 5.34 -21.35 9.43
C ILE A 2 4.67 -20.71 10.67
N LYS A 3 5.47 -20.17 11.59
CA LYS A 3 4.93 -19.42 12.73
C LYS A 3 4.12 -18.24 12.19
N LYS A 4 2.83 -18.23 12.45
CA LYS A 4 1.96 -17.10 12.11
C LYS A 4 2.40 -15.93 13.00
N ASN A 5 2.98 -14.90 12.38
CA ASN A 5 3.26 -13.67 13.09
C ASN A 5 2.07 -12.71 12.88
N PRO A 6 1.33 -12.35 13.95
CA PRO A 6 0.15 -11.49 13.81
C PRO A 6 0.49 -10.11 13.23
N LEU A 7 1.72 -9.61 13.45
CA LEU A 7 2.15 -8.32 12.90
C LEU A 7 2.16 -8.27 11.37
N PHE A 8 2.26 -9.42 10.70
CA PHE A 8 2.20 -9.46 9.23
C PHE A 8 0.89 -8.90 8.67
N TYR A 9 -0.22 -9.22 9.30
CA TYR A 9 -1.54 -8.77 8.84
C TYR A 9 -1.72 -7.25 8.95
N SER A 10 -0.97 -6.58 9.84
CA SER A 10 -1.08 -5.14 10.05
C SER A 10 -0.62 -4.31 8.85
N PHE A 11 0.33 -4.81 8.05
CA PHE A 11 0.91 -4.06 6.92
C PHE A 11 0.67 -4.70 5.55
N VAL A 12 0.32 -5.99 5.48
CA VAL A 12 0.14 -6.68 4.19
C VAL A 12 -0.93 -6.02 3.31
N ILE A 13 -2.05 -5.62 3.92
CA ILE A 13 -3.15 -4.95 3.19
C ILE A 13 -2.65 -3.63 2.60
N LEU A 14 -1.86 -2.88 3.38
CA LEU A 14 -1.30 -1.61 2.95
C LEU A 14 -0.32 -1.77 1.77
N ILE A 15 0.56 -2.79 1.83
CA ILE A 15 1.47 -3.12 0.73
C ILE A 15 0.67 -3.50 -0.53
N LEU A 16 -0.37 -4.32 -0.40
CA LEU A 16 -1.18 -4.72 -1.54
C LEU A 16 -1.88 -3.52 -2.19
N VAL A 17 -2.51 -2.67 -1.37
CA VAL A 17 -3.19 -1.47 -1.89
C VAL A 17 -2.20 -0.48 -2.48
N ASP A 18 -1.03 -0.29 -1.86
CA ASP A 18 0.03 0.58 -2.37
C ASP A 18 0.53 0.08 -3.74
N VAL A 19 0.93 -1.18 -3.85
CA VAL A 19 1.48 -1.77 -5.08
C VAL A 19 0.44 -1.77 -6.22
N ILE A 20 -0.77 -2.21 -5.94
CA ILE A 20 -1.84 -2.26 -6.94
C ILE A 20 -2.28 -0.84 -7.30
N GLY A 21 -2.46 0.02 -6.30
CA GLY A 21 -2.85 1.41 -6.48
C GLY A 21 -1.81 2.21 -7.28
N THR A 22 -0.52 1.97 -7.06
CA THR A 22 0.56 2.59 -7.84
C THR A 22 0.42 2.31 -9.33
N VAL A 23 0.05 1.10 -9.72
CA VAL A 23 -0.13 0.74 -11.14
C VAL A 23 -1.43 1.32 -11.70
N PHE A 24 -2.56 1.09 -11.03
CA PHE A 24 -3.87 1.54 -11.52
C PHE A 24 -4.08 3.06 -11.39
N GLY A 25 -3.36 3.70 -10.48
CA GLY A 25 -3.35 5.15 -10.31
C GLY A 25 -2.46 5.90 -11.31
N GLN A 26 -1.77 5.21 -12.23
CA GLN A 26 -0.98 5.90 -13.24
C GLN A 26 -1.87 6.70 -14.21
N PRO A 27 -1.40 7.86 -14.74
CA PRO A 27 -2.18 8.68 -15.65
C PRO A 27 -2.47 7.95 -16.97
N LYS A 28 -3.48 8.41 -17.73
CA LYS A 28 -3.83 7.80 -19.03
C LYS A 28 -2.65 7.77 -20.00
N GLU A 29 -1.82 8.79 -19.96
CA GLU A 29 -0.61 8.93 -20.76
C GLU A 29 0.40 7.80 -20.52
N TYR A 30 0.46 7.25 -19.31
CA TYR A 30 1.29 6.09 -18.98
C TYR A 30 0.94 4.89 -19.88
N TRP A 31 -0.34 4.60 -20.01
CA TRP A 31 -0.84 3.45 -20.77
C TRP A 31 -0.72 3.66 -22.30
N THR A 32 -0.89 4.89 -22.78
CA THR A 32 -0.84 5.22 -24.20
C THR A 32 0.57 5.48 -24.73
N SER A 33 1.52 5.85 -23.85
CA SER A 33 2.91 6.12 -24.22
C SER A 33 3.83 4.89 -24.18
N GLY A 34 3.29 3.69 -23.89
CA GLY A 34 4.08 2.51 -23.67
C GLY A 34 4.90 2.59 -22.37
N TYR A 35 4.25 3.05 -21.29
CA TYR A 35 4.77 3.14 -19.91
C TYR A 35 5.87 4.19 -19.68
N LYS A 36 6.04 5.13 -20.60
CA LYS A 36 7.12 6.14 -20.51
C LYS A 36 6.80 7.30 -19.59
N VAL A 37 5.53 7.67 -19.45
CA VAL A 37 5.06 8.79 -18.62
C VAL A 37 4.45 8.20 -17.35
N PHE A 38 5.17 8.21 -16.24
CA PHE A 38 4.72 7.62 -14.97
C PHE A 38 4.88 8.63 -13.82
N HIS A 39 4.09 8.43 -12.77
CA HIS A 39 4.17 9.19 -11.53
C HIS A 39 4.56 8.23 -10.39
N GLU A 40 5.85 8.14 -10.13
CA GLU A 40 6.39 7.38 -9.01
C GLU A 40 7.78 7.92 -8.65
N ALA A 41 8.06 8.02 -7.36
CA ALA A 41 9.33 8.57 -6.85
C ALA A 41 10.25 7.50 -6.22
N LEU A 42 9.78 6.26 -6.08
CA LEU A 42 10.56 5.20 -5.45
C LEU A 42 11.68 4.69 -6.38
N PRO A 43 12.82 4.21 -5.82
CA PRO A 43 13.95 3.70 -6.62
C PRO A 43 13.60 2.54 -7.57
N ILE A 44 12.45 1.88 -7.38
CA ILE A 44 11.97 0.77 -8.22
C ILE A 44 11.13 1.22 -9.42
N PHE A 45 10.97 2.55 -9.62
CA PHE A 45 10.21 3.09 -10.75
C PHE A 45 10.64 2.55 -12.14
N PRO A 46 11.91 2.17 -12.41
CA PRO A 46 12.28 1.62 -13.71
C PRO A 46 11.47 0.38 -14.09
N LEU A 47 10.98 -0.38 -13.11
CA LEU A 47 10.13 -1.54 -13.36
C LEU A 47 8.77 -1.15 -13.98
N LEU A 48 8.22 0.02 -13.58
CA LEU A 48 7.00 0.56 -14.18
C LEU A 48 7.22 0.96 -15.65
N GLN A 49 8.42 1.47 -15.99
CA GLN A 49 8.76 1.81 -17.38
C GLN A 49 8.91 0.57 -18.26
N ILE A 50 9.34 -0.56 -17.69
CA ILE A 50 9.46 -1.82 -18.45
C ILE A 50 8.08 -2.43 -18.67
N HIS A 51 7.35 -2.69 -17.57
CA HIS A 51 5.99 -3.25 -17.63
C HIS A 51 5.31 -3.21 -16.26
N PRO A 52 4.04 -2.80 -16.16
CA PRO A 52 3.32 -2.73 -14.89
C PRO A 52 3.21 -4.08 -14.16
N LEU A 53 3.03 -5.18 -14.88
CA LEU A 53 3.01 -6.52 -14.28
C LEU A 53 4.36 -6.91 -13.68
N LEU A 54 5.47 -6.48 -14.28
CA LEU A 54 6.80 -6.74 -13.71
C LEU A 54 6.97 -6.02 -12.38
N PHE A 55 6.51 -4.79 -12.27
CA PHE A 55 6.49 -4.05 -11.01
C PHE A 55 5.69 -4.80 -9.94
N ILE A 56 4.45 -5.21 -10.23
CA ILE A 56 3.61 -5.98 -9.31
C ILE A 56 4.29 -7.28 -8.90
N LEU A 57 4.81 -8.06 -9.87
CA LEU A 57 5.47 -9.33 -9.59
C LEU A 57 6.68 -9.16 -8.68
N VAL A 58 7.55 -8.18 -8.94
CA VAL A 58 8.73 -7.93 -8.10
C VAL A 58 8.32 -7.50 -6.69
N CYS A 59 7.35 -6.58 -6.57
CA CYS A 59 6.87 -6.14 -5.27
C CYS A 59 6.23 -7.29 -4.47
N LEU A 60 5.42 -8.14 -5.09
CA LEU A 60 4.76 -9.24 -4.39
C LEU A 60 5.64 -10.46 -4.17
N SER A 61 6.62 -10.74 -5.08
CA SER A 61 7.47 -11.92 -4.97
C SER A 61 8.76 -11.68 -4.17
N ILE A 62 9.23 -10.43 -4.09
CA ILE A 62 10.48 -10.09 -3.41
C ILE A 62 10.20 -9.25 -2.17
N TRP A 63 9.53 -8.10 -2.34
CA TRP A 63 9.34 -7.14 -1.25
C TRP A 63 8.43 -7.68 -0.15
N LEU A 64 7.28 -8.26 -0.50
CA LEU A 64 6.35 -8.81 0.48
C LEU A 64 6.94 -9.99 1.28
N PRO A 65 7.57 -11.01 0.67
CA PRO A 65 8.26 -12.06 1.41
C PRO A 65 9.44 -11.53 2.24
N PHE A 66 10.18 -10.55 1.75
CA PHE A 66 11.27 -9.92 2.49
C PHE A 66 10.76 -9.20 3.74
N THR A 67 9.70 -8.43 3.66
CA THR A 67 9.10 -7.75 4.83
C THR A 67 8.54 -8.76 5.84
N TYR A 68 7.93 -9.84 5.36
CA TYR A 68 7.48 -10.94 6.21
C TYR A 68 8.67 -11.59 6.94
N TRP A 69 9.74 -11.93 6.21
CA TRP A 69 10.95 -12.50 6.78
C TRP A 69 11.59 -11.56 7.80
N LEU A 70 11.68 -10.26 7.49
CA LEU A 70 12.22 -9.23 8.37
C LEU A 70 11.50 -9.22 9.72
N VAL A 71 10.16 -9.15 9.70
CA VAL A 71 9.33 -9.11 10.92
C VAL A 71 9.41 -10.42 11.71
N LEU A 72 9.62 -11.57 11.04
CA LEU A 72 9.80 -12.86 11.73
C LEU A 72 11.17 -13.03 12.38
N ARG A 73 12.24 -12.51 11.78
CA ARG A 73 13.62 -12.76 12.21
C ARG A 73 14.11 -11.76 13.25
N ILE A 74 13.60 -10.56 13.23
CA ILE A 74 13.96 -9.55 14.20
C ILE A 74 13.30 -9.88 15.55
N LYS A 75 14.09 -9.77 16.61
CA LYS A 75 13.62 -10.03 17.99
C LYS A 75 12.68 -8.93 18.49
N LYS A 76 11.79 -9.31 19.42
CA LYS A 76 10.97 -8.35 20.18
C LYS A 76 11.90 -7.37 20.96
N PRO A 77 11.60 -6.06 21.06
CA PRO A 77 10.44 -5.37 20.46
C PRO A 77 10.71 -4.76 19.07
N ILE A 78 11.93 -4.97 18.50
CA ILE A 78 12.36 -4.31 17.26
C ILE A 78 11.50 -4.72 16.07
N ASN A 79 10.98 -5.95 16.06
CA ASN A 79 10.05 -6.41 15.03
C ASN A 79 8.72 -5.63 15.03
N LEU A 80 8.25 -5.17 16.19
CA LEU A 80 7.10 -4.27 16.28
C LEU A 80 7.42 -2.92 15.65
N TRP A 81 8.59 -2.35 15.94
CA TRP A 81 9.05 -1.11 15.30
C TRP A 81 9.13 -1.26 13.78
N ALA A 82 9.70 -2.35 13.27
CA ALA A 82 9.76 -2.64 11.84
C ALA A 82 8.35 -2.73 11.22
N ALA A 83 7.41 -3.41 11.87
CA ALA A 83 6.02 -3.49 11.42
C ALA A 83 5.35 -2.10 11.41
N MET A 84 5.57 -1.28 12.43
CA MET A 84 5.05 0.09 12.48
C MET A 84 5.63 0.98 11.38
N ALA A 85 6.93 0.85 11.08
CA ALA A 85 7.56 1.56 9.98
C ALA A 85 6.94 1.18 8.61
N LEU A 86 6.64 -0.11 8.40
CA LEU A 86 5.95 -0.59 7.21
C LEU A 86 4.50 -0.07 7.13
N ILE A 87 3.77 -0.03 8.26
CA ILE A 87 2.42 0.53 8.34
C ILE A 87 2.43 2.01 7.95
N ILE A 88 3.35 2.80 8.49
CA ILE A 88 3.43 4.23 8.22
C ILE A 88 3.85 4.49 6.77
N GLY A 89 4.91 3.81 6.30
CA GLY A 89 5.44 3.99 4.95
C GLY A 89 4.42 3.61 3.86
N HIS A 90 3.89 2.40 3.91
CA HIS A 90 2.89 1.96 2.95
C HIS A 90 1.50 2.54 3.20
N GLY A 91 1.19 2.91 4.45
CA GLY A 91 -0.09 3.54 4.81
C GLY A 91 -0.31 4.85 4.08
N TYR A 92 0.68 5.73 4.11
CA TYR A 92 0.62 7.01 3.40
C TYR A 92 0.40 6.82 1.89
N ASN A 93 1.20 5.98 1.26
CA ASN A 93 1.12 5.72 -0.17
C ASN A 93 -0.19 5.01 -0.55
N SER A 94 -0.64 4.03 0.23
CA SER A 94 -1.88 3.32 -0.05
C SER A 94 -3.11 4.23 -0.02
N VAL A 95 -3.18 5.17 0.93
CA VAL A 95 -4.25 6.18 0.99
C VAL A 95 -4.21 7.12 -0.21
N PHE A 96 -3.01 7.58 -0.57
CA PHE A 96 -2.81 8.43 -1.74
C PHE A 96 -3.29 7.74 -3.03
N TRP A 97 -2.79 6.54 -3.32
CA TRP A 97 -3.15 5.79 -4.52
C TRP A 97 -4.61 5.34 -4.54
N PHE A 98 -5.17 4.98 -3.39
CA PHE A 98 -6.59 4.67 -3.28
C PHE A 98 -7.45 5.88 -3.71
N ARG A 99 -7.11 7.07 -3.23
CA ARG A 99 -7.78 8.31 -3.64
C ARG A 99 -7.63 8.57 -5.13
N VAL A 100 -6.41 8.50 -5.66
CA VAL A 100 -6.13 8.71 -7.10
C VAL A 100 -6.95 7.75 -7.95
N SER A 101 -7.03 6.48 -7.56
CA SER A 101 -7.83 5.46 -8.27
C SER A 101 -9.32 5.81 -8.30
N LEU A 102 -9.89 6.36 -7.22
CA LEU A 102 -11.29 6.80 -7.19
C LEU A 102 -11.57 7.96 -8.15
N PHE A 103 -10.64 8.93 -8.25
CA PHE A 103 -10.76 10.02 -9.21
C PHE A 103 -10.61 9.53 -10.65
N GLN A 104 -9.69 8.64 -10.92
CA GLN A 104 -9.49 8.07 -12.25
C GLN A 104 -10.65 7.19 -12.71
N ALA A 105 -11.28 6.46 -11.78
CA ALA A 105 -12.49 5.70 -12.04
C ALA A 105 -13.75 6.58 -12.27
N GLY A 106 -13.62 7.90 -12.11
CA GLY A 106 -14.72 8.84 -12.30
C GLY A 106 -15.75 8.81 -11.15
N VAL A 107 -15.43 8.17 -10.02
CA VAL A 107 -16.30 8.16 -8.82
C VAL A 107 -16.43 9.57 -8.25
N PHE A 108 -15.35 10.33 -8.32
CA PHE A 108 -15.30 11.74 -7.92
C PHE A 108 -14.69 12.59 -9.03
N THR A 109 -15.15 13.86 -9.15
CA THR A 109 -14.55 14.84 -10.03
C THR A 109 -13.62 15.73 -9.20
N GLY A 110 -12.38 15.92 -9.57
CA GLY A 110 -11.47 16.84 -8.87
C GLY A 110 -11.77 18.32 -9.12
N ARG A 111 -12.94 18.65 -9.74
CA ARG A 111 -13.25 20.00 -10.24
C ARG A 111 -14.06 20.87 -9.28
N ASP A 112 -14.75 20.27 -8.33
CA ASP A 112 -15.61 20.99 -7.41
C ASP A 112 -15.27 20.60 -5.95
N GLN A 113 -15.51 21.55 -5.02
CA GLN A 113 -15.19 21.40 -3.61
C GLN A 113 -16.01 20.28 -2.95
N LEU A 114 -17.26 20.09 -3.37
CA LEU A 114 -18.13 19.06 -2.80
C LEU A 114 -17.60 17.67 -3.15
N SER A 115 -17.27 17.43 -4.41
CA SER A 115 -16.69 16.15 -4.85
C SER A 115 -15.36 15.86 -4.16
N MET A 116 -14.51 16.88 -3.98
CA MET A 116 -13.27 16.75 -3.22
C MET A 116 -13.53 16.39 -1.76
N ALA A 117 -14.50 17.04 -1.10
CA ALA A 117 -14.87 16.72 0.28
C ALA A 117 -15.46 15.31 0.40
N LEU A 118 -16.36 14.93 -0.51
CA LEU A 118 -16.95 13.58 -0.53
C LEU A 118 -15.90 12.48 -0.74
N SER A 119 -14.81 12.74 -1.45
CA SER A 119 -13.71 11.78 -1.61
C SER A 119 -13.02 11.42 -0.31
N LEU A 120 -13.13 12.25 0.73
CA LEU A 120 -12.55 11.98 2.06
C LEU A 120 -13.32 10.88 2.81
N VAL A 121 -14.61 10.66 2.50
CA VAL A 121 -15.43 9.67 3.18
C VAL A 121 -14.89 8.24 2.98
N PRO A 122 -14.71 7.70 1.74
CA PRO A 122 -14.15 6.38 1.54
C PRO A 122 -12.71 6.28 2.04
N MET A 123 -11.92 7.36 1.98
CA MET A 123 -10.58 7.37 2.55
C MET A 123 -10.60 7.22 4.06
N THR A 124 -11.49 7.94 4.75
CA THR A 124 -11.65 7.82 6.20
C THR A 124 -12.07 6.40 6.59
N VAL A 125 -13.03 5.81 5.89
CA VAL A 125 -13.45 4.40 6.10
C VAL A 125 -12.28 3.45 5.90
N TYR A 126 -11.49 3.63 4.85
CA TYR A 126 -10.30 2.83 4.58
C TYR A 126 -9.27 2.94 5.70
N VAL A 127 -8.94 4.15 6.14
CA VAL A 127 -7.98 4.40 7.23
C VAL A 127 -8.46 3.77 8.53
N LEU A 128 -9.75 3.91 8.87
CA LEU A 128 -10.32 3.30 10.09
C LEU A 128 -10.27 1.77 10.02
N PHE A 129 -10.58 1.16 8.87
CA PHE A 129 -10.48 -0.28 8.68
C PHE A 129 -9.06 -0.78 8.87
N VAL A 130 -8.08 -0.15 8.23
CA VAL A 130 -6.66 -0.53 8.35
C VAL A 130 -6.14 -0.33 9.77
N SER A 131 -6.51 0.78 10.42
CA SER A 131 -6.16 1.04 11.81
C SER A 131 -6.72 -0.02 12.75
N TRP A 132 -7.96 -0.48 12.51
CA TRP A 132 -8.56 -1.57 13.26
C TRP A 132 -7.81 -2.90 13.07
N VAL A 133 -7.43 -3.24 11.82
CA VAL A 133 -6.62 -4.44 11.53
C VAL A 133 -5.27 -4.36 12.22
N ALA A 134 -4.59 -3.22 12.14
CA ALA A 134 -3.31 -2.99 12.80
C ALA A 134 -3.43 -3.12 14.33
N PHE A 135 -4.45 -2.50 14.92
CA PHE A 135 -4.73 -2.61 16.35
C PHE A 135 -4.93 -4.07 16.80
N LYS A 136 -5.78 -4.82 16.09
CA LYS A 136 -6.01 -6.24 16.39
C LYS A 136 -4.75 -7.08 16.26
N SER A 137 -3.93 -6.86 15.24
CA SER A 137 -2.67 -7.56 15.05
C SER A 137 -1.67 -7.28 16.20
N ILE A 138 -1.58 -6.02 16.63
CA ILE A 138 -0.72 -5.61 17.73
C ILE A 138 -1.24 -6.17 19.06
N GLN A 139 -2.56 -6.18 19.29
CA GLN A 139 -3.16 -6.75 20.47
C GLN A 139 -2.80 -8.23 20.62
N VAL A 140 -2.94 -9.03 19.56
CA VAL A 140 -2.56 -10.44 19.55
C VAL A 140 -1.07 -10.62 19.80
N TYR A 141 -0.22 -9.76 19.23
CA TYR A 141 1.24 -9.81 19.44
C TYR A 141 1.67 -9.65 20.90
N PHE A 142 0.93 -8.89 21.71
CA PHE A 142 1.25 -8.72 23.14
C PHE A 142 0.68 -9.82 24.02
N ILE A 143 -0.29 -10.59 23.53
CA ILE A 143 -0.87 -11.72 24.27
C ILE A 143 -0.03 -12.99 24.08
N GLU A 144 0.63 -13.14 22.94
CA GLU A 144 1.54 -14.27 22.61
C GLU A 144 3.00 -13.97 23.03
#